data_399bf49d878122163d13b400a033a4c6
#
_entry.id   399bf49d878122163d13b400a033a4c6
#
_cell.length_a   1.000
_cell.length_b   1.000
_cell.length_c   1.000
_cell.angle_alpha   90.00
_cell.angle_beta   90.00
_cell.angle_gamma   90.00
#
_symmetry.space_group_name_H-M   'P 1'
#
loop_
_entity.id
_entity.type
_entity.pdbx_description
1 polymer ?
#
loop_
_entity_poly.entity_id
_entity_poly.type
_entity_poly.pdbx_seq_one_letter_code
_entity_poly.pdbx_strand_id
1 'polypeptide(L)'
;KKSKERGYYTIVCDGYPDGPARQYADASYVIPVTDIDAVAELCQKEKVDGIITSFSDLLMECMVKIAEKAGLPCYLKPEQLCWYRDKSACRELLSKLGLPTPGFVKVPAAEQNEYKLAEITAGLKYPLISKPLDKYGSRGIFIIKDQEQLAGSVRKTAEFTDLDEILIEEYNDGFEFNMMTWVSDGAVRVISIADREKTQFAEGELPESTRNVYPS
;
A
#
# COMPACT_ATOMS: atom_id res chain seq x y z
N LYS A 1 -15.60 19.29 -3.83
CA LYS A 1 -15.57 20.77 -3.76
C LYS A 1 -14.68 21.35 -4.86
N LYS A 2 -13.36 21.10 -4.86
CA LYS A 2 -12.44 21.66 -5.88
C LYS A 2 -12.80 21.26 -7.32
N SER A 3 -13.32 20.08 -7.56
CA SER A 3 -13.77 19.65 -8.89
C SER A 3 -14.95 20.50 -9.37
N LYS A 4 -15.91 20.78 -8.51
CA LYS A 4 -17.05 21.69 -8.85
C LYS A 4 -16.59 23.11 -9.11
N GLU A 5 -15.64 23.63 -8.33
CA GLU A 5 -15.06 24.96 -8.57
C GLU A 5 -14.37 25.06 -9.94
N ARG A 6 -13.99 23.91 -10.53
CA ARG A 6 -13.42 23.81 -11.89
C ARG A 6 -14.46 23.46 -12.97
N GLY A 7 -15.73 23.45 -12.62
CA GLY A 7 -16.82 23.21 -13.57
C GLY A 7 -17.09 21.74 -13.87
N TYR A 8 -16.51 20.80 -13.12
CA TYR A 8 -16.82 19.37 -13.31
C TYR A 8 -18.13 19.00 -12.62
N TYR A 9 -18.98 18.25 -13.31
CA TYR A 9 -20.08 17.53 -12.69
C TYR A 9 -19.51 16.34 -11.88
N THR A 10 -19.88 16.27 -10.62
CA THR A 10 -19.24 15.34 -9.67
C THR A 10 -20.22 14.29 -9.17
N ILE A 11 -19.82 13.04 -9.29
CA ILE A 11 -20.58 11.89 -8.79
C ILE A 11 -19.76 11.24 -7.66
N VAL A 12 -20.39 10.96 -6.54
CA VAL A 12 -19.80 10.21 -5.44
C VAL A 12 -20.42 8.84 -5.35
N CYS A 13 -19.59 7.81 -5.38
CA CYS A 13 -19.96 6.43 -5.11
C CYS A 13 -19.32 6.00 -3.79
N ASP A 14 -20.13 5.56 -2.84
CA ASP A 14 -19.71 5.17 -1.48
C ASP A 14 -20.68 4.11 -0.95
N GLY A 15 -20.14 3.09 -0.28
CA GLY A 15 -20.92 2.03 0.34
C GLY A 15 -21.78 2.48 1.53
N TYR A 16 -21.50 3.67 2.07
CA TYR A 16 -22.25 4.24 3.19
C TYR A 16 -23.19 5.35 2.76
N PRO A 17 -24.43 5.36 3.25
CA PRO A 17 -25.44 6.37 2.88
C PRO A 17 -25.13 7.77 3.41
N ASP A 18 -24.32 7.88 4.46
CA ASP A 18 -23.95 9.10 5.20
C ASP A 18 -22.53 9.59 4.91
N GLY A 19 -21.86 9.06 3.87
CA GLY A 19 -20.51 9.44 3.48
C GLY A 19 -20.37 10.96 3.32
N PRO A 20 -19.36 11.60 3.98
CA PRO A 20 -19.27 13.06 4.07
C PRO A 20 -19.05 13.76 2.73
N ALA A 21 -18.54 13.06 1.72
CA ALA A 21 -18.32 13.62 0.38
C ALA A 21 -19.63 13.86 -0.40
N ARG A 22 -20.69 13.14 -0.05
CA ARG A 22 -21.98 13.18 -0.75
C ARG A 22 -22.60 14.57 -0.78
N GLN A 23 -22.50 15.32 0.32
CA GLN A 23 -23.04 16.66 0.43
C GLN A 23 -22.40 17.66 -0.55
N TYR A 24 -21.24 17.33 -1.11
CA TYR A 24 -20.51 18.19 -2.06
C TYR A 24 -20.63 17.74 -3.51
N ALA A 25 -21.22 16.58 -3.76
CA ALA A 25 -21.41 16.05 -5.10
C ALA A 25 -22.69 16.58 -5.77
N ASP A 26 -22.74 16.50 -7.09
CA ASP A 26 -23.95 16.80 -7.88
C ASP A 26 -24.91 15.60 -7.88
N ALA A 27 -24.35 14.37 -7.88
CA ALA A 27 -25.08 13.12 -7.69
C ALA A 27 -24.31 12.19 -6.76
N SER A 28 -25.02 11.26 -6.11
CA SER A 28 -24.40 10.29 -5.23
C SER A 28 -25.15 8.97 -5.21
N TYR A 29 -24.40 7.86 -5.16
CA TYR A 29 -24.93 6.49 -5.19
C TYR A 29 -24.39 5.69 -4.02
N VAL A 30 -25.25 4.85 -3.42
CA VAL A 30 -24.85 3.94 -2.33
C VAL A 30 -24.50 2.61 -2.98
N ILE A 31 -23.24 2.48 -3.39
CA ILE A 31 -22.68 1.26 -3.98
C ILE A 31 -21.30 1.07 -3.35
N PRO A 32 -20.99 -0.08 -2.74
CA PRO A 32 -19.65 -0.37 -2.26
C PRO A 32 -18.64 -0.31 -3.42
N VAL A 33 -17.54 0.37 -3.23
CA VAL A 33 -16.48 0.49 -4.27
C VAL A 33 -15.88 -0.87 -4.65
N THR A 34 -16.00 -1.87 -3.77
CA THR A 34 -15.58 -3.25 -4.02
C THR A 34 -16.50 -4.01 -4.99
N ASP A 35 -17.69 -3.50 -5.23
CA ASP A 35 -18.59 -3.99 -6.29
C ASP A 35 -18.19 -3.33 -7.62
N ILE A 36 -17.09 -3.86 -8.20
CA ILE A 36 -16.49 -3.34 -9.43
C ILE A 36 -17.50 -3.28 -10.57
N ASP A 37 -18.36 -4.28 -10.67
CA ASP A 37 -19.34 -4.41 -11.75
C ASP A 37 -20.40 -3.34 -11.66
N ALA A 38 -21.02 -3.19 -10.51
CA ALA A 38 -22.06 -2.18 -10.29
C ALA A 38 -21.51 -0.75 -10.45
N VAL A 39 -20.27 -0.50 -10.02
CA VAL A 39 -19.67 0.84 -10.20
C VAL A 39 -19.31 1.09 -11.67
N ALA A 40 -18.80 0.09 -12.40
CA ALA A 40 -18.53 0.23 -13.83
C ALA A 40 -19.80 0.47 -14.63
N GLU A 41 -20.89 -0.25 -14.35
CA GLU A 41 -22.21 -0.02 -14.96
C GLU A 41 -22.74 1.40 -14.65
N LEU A 42 -22.57 1.86 -13.41
CA LEU A 42 -22.90 3.24 -13.03
C LEU A 42 -22.11 4.25 -13.88
N CYS A 43 -20.80 4.05 -14.03
CA CYS A 43 -19.96 4.92 -14.85
C CYS A 43 -20.45 5.01 -16.30
N GLN A 44 -20.84 3.89 -16.89
CA GLN A 44 -21.40 3.86 -18.25
C GLN A 44 -22.75 4.55 -18.34
N LYS A 45 -23.66 4.27 -17.39
CA LYS A 45 -25.00 4.88 -17.31
C LYS A 45 -24.93 6.40 -17.19
N GLU A 46 -24.07 6.89 -16.31
CA GLU A 46 -23.90 8.32 -16.05
C GLU A 46 -22.95 9.01 -17.05
N LYS A 47 -22.40 8.24 -18.01
CA LYS A 47 -21.45 8.73 -19.02
C LYS A 47 -20.27 9.47 -18.40
N VAL A 48 -19.67 8.83 -17.41
CA VAL A 48 -18.51 9.38 -16.65
C VAL A 48 -17.30 9.49 -17.57
N ASP A 49 -16.61 10.62 -17.56
CA ASP A 49 -15.39 10.86 -18.35
C ASP A 49 -14.11 10.41 -17.65
N GLY A 50 -14.14 10.27 -16.33
CA GLY A 50 -12.97 9.86 -15.54
C GLY A 50 -13.33 9.52 -14.10
N ILE A 51 -12.47 8.75 -13.48
CA ILE A 51 -12.59 8.30 -12.10
C ILE A 51 -11.34 8.68 -11.33
N ILE A 52 -11.51 9.07 -10.07
CA ILE A 52 -10.41 9.45 -9.19
C ILE A 52 -10.65 8.95 -7.77
N THR A 53 -9.58 8.49 -7.15
CA THR A 53 -9.52 8.24 -5.70
C THR A 53 -8.15 8.62 -5.16
N SER A 54 -7.99 8.61 -3.83
CA SER A 54 -6.72 8.91 -3.17
C SER A 54 -6.66 8.32 -1.76
N PHE A 55 -5.44 8.18 -1.24
CA PHE A 55 -5.12 7.83 0.15
C PHE A 55 -5.60 6.44 0.64
N SER A 56 -6.01 5.55 -0.25
CA SER A 56 -6.41 4.19 0.11
C SER A 56 -5.97 3.19 -0.95
N ASP A 57 -5.21 2.21 -0.52
CA ASP A 57 -4.70 1.15 -1.38
C ASP A 57 -5.84 0.32 -1.99
N LEU A 58 -6.85 -0.01 -1.18
CA LEU A 58 -8.04 -0.72 -1.66
C LEU A 58 -8.81 0.09 -2.71
N LEU A 59 -9.03 1.38 -2.46
CA LEU A 59 -9.75 2.24 -3.40
C LEU A 59 -8.98 2.41 -4.70
N MET A 60 -7.66 2.47 -4.64
CA MET A 60 -6.80 2.55 -5.81
C MET A 60 -6.92 1.30 -6.69
N GLU A 61 -6.86 0.13 -6.10
CA GLU A 61 -7.05 -1.14 -6.81
C GLU A 61 -8.44 -1.22 -7.45
N CYS A 62 -9.49 -0.90 -6.70
CA CYS A 62 -10.85 -0.88 -7.22
C CYS A 62 -10.97 0.11 -8.38
N MET A 63 -10.40 1.31 -8.26
CA MET A 63 -10.41 2.33 -9.32
C MET A 63 -9.81 1.81 -10.61
N VAL A 64 -8.66 1.15 -10.56
CA VAL A 64 -8.00 0.58 -11.75
C VAL A 64 -8.89 -0.44 -12.44
N LYS A 65 -9.47 -1.36 -11.66
CA LYS A 65 -10.37 -2.40 -12.19
C LYS A 65 -11.66 -1.82 -12.77
N ILE A 66 -12.24 -0.82 -12.10
CA ILE A 66 -13.45 -0.13 -12.57
C ILE A 66 -13.14 0.63 -13.87
N ALA A 67 -12.02 1.37 -13.91
CA ALA A 67 -11.62 2.13 -15.08
C ALA A 67 -11.40 1.23 -16.30
N GLU A 68 -10.70 0.10 -16.11
CA GLU A 68 -10.52 -0.90 -17.18
C GLU A 68 -11.87 -1.42 -17.69
N LYS A 69 -12.77 -1.82 -16.79
CA LYS A 69 -14.06 -2.39 -17.15
C LYS A 69 -15.00 -1.38 -17.80
N ALA A 70 -14.97 -0.13 -17.34
CA ALA A 70 -15.80 0.95 -17.89
C ALA A 70 -15.19 1.65 -19.12
N GLY A 71 -13.95 1.32 -19.50
CA GLY A 71 -13.23 1.97 -20.61
C GLY A 71 -12.79 3.40 -20.28
N LEU A 72 -12.54 3.73 -19.01
CA LEU A 72 -12.18 5.07 -18.55
C LEU A 72 -10.65 5.26 -18.52
N PRO A 73 -10.18 6.50 -18.72
CA PRO A 73 -8.76 6.80 -18.52
C PRO A 73 -8.36 6.57 -17.06
N CYS A 74 -7.20 5.94 -16.86
CA CYS A 74 -6.63 5.73 -15.55
C CYS A 74 -5.12 5.95 -15.62
N TYR A 75 -4.54 6.56 -14.57
CA TYR A 75 -3.10 6.82 -14.49
C TYR A 75 -2.27 5.59 -14.08
N LEU A 76 -2.94 4.53 -13.61
CA LEU A 76 -2.36 3.22 -13.37
C LEU A 76 -2.98 2.20 -14.32
N LYS A 77 -2.18 1.21 -14.68
CA LYS A 77 -2.62 0.06 -15.47
C LYS A 77 -2.76 -1.18 -14.59
N PRO A 78 -3.63 -2.15 -14.94
CA PRO A 78 -3.82 -3.37 -14.16
C PRO A 78 -2.52 -4.13 -13.87
N GLU A 79 -1.63 -4.23 -14.85
CA GLU A 79 -0.34 -4.91 -14.71
C GLU A 79 0.63 -4.22 -13.72
N GLN A 80 0.38 -2.96 -13.36
CA GLN A 80 1.19 -2.23 -12.38
C GLN A 80 0.73 -2.48 -10.94
N LEU A 81 -0.45 -3.06 -10.74
CA LEU A 81 -0.98 -3.33 -9.41
C LEU A 81 -0.13 -4.32 -8.62
N CYS A 82 0.59 -5.23 -9.29
CA CYS A 82 1.49 -6.16 -8.62
C CYS A 82 2.58 -5.43 -7.83
N TRP A 83 3.19 -4.38 -8.40
CA TRP A 83 4.24 -3.59 -7.71
C TRP A 83 3.71 -2.76 -6.56
N TYR A 84 2.44 -2.44 -6.61
CA TYR A 84 1.77 -1.67 -5.58
C TYR A 84 1.28 -2.53 -4.40
N ARG A 85 0.83 -3.75 -4.69
CA ARG A 85 0.26 -4.67 -3.71
C ARG A 85 1.26 -5.62 -3.09
N ASP A 86 2.13 -6.20 -3.90
CA ASP A 86 3.11 -7.19 -3.46
C ASP A 86 4.42 -6.49 -3.10
N LYS A 87 4.74 -6.52 -1.80
CA LYS A 87 5.96 -5.91 -1.28
C LYS A 87 7.23 -6.53 -1.87
N SER A 88 7.21 -7.83 -2.17
CA SER A 88 8.36 -8.51 -2.79
C SER A 88 8.54 -8.09 -4.23
N ALA A 89 7.46 -7.99 -5.01
CA ALA A 89 7.52 -7.49 -6.39
C ALA A 89 8.07 -6.06 -6.46
N CYS A 90 7.70 -5.20 -5.50
CA CYS A 90 8.26 -3.87 -5.38
C CYS A 90 9.78 -3.90 -5.10
N ARG A 91 10.24 -4.74 -4.17
CA ARG A 91 11.68 -4.91 -3.85
C ARG A 91 12.46 -5.43 -5.05
N GLU A 92 11.94 -6.43 -5.74
CA GLU A 92 12.54 -6.99 -6.95
C GLU A 92 12.66 -5.93 -8.07
N LEU A 93 11.63 -5.09 -8.26
CA LEU A 93 11.67 -4.01 -9.22
C LEU A 93 12.76 -2.99 -8.88
N LEU A 94 12.85 -2.55 -7.62
CA LEU A 94 13.88 -1.63 -7.16
C LEU A 94 15.28 -2.22 -7.39
N SER A 95 15.48 -3.49 -7.05
CA SER A 95 16.75 -4.19 -7.28
C SER A 95 17.12 -4.27 -8.76
N LYS A 96 16.17 -4.59 -9.64
CA LYS A 96 16.37 -4.62 -11.10
C LYS A 96 16.74 -3.25 -11.68
N LEU A 97 16.25 -2.17 -11.06
CA LEU A 97 16.57 -0.80 -11.44
C LEU A 97 17.89 -0.29 -10.83
N GLY A 98 18.59 -1.11 -10.04
CA GLY A 98 19.81 -0.71 -9.34
C GLY A 98 19.58 0.32 -8.24
N LEU A 99 18.35 0.45 -7.73
CA LEU A 99 18.01 1.36 -6.65
C LEU A 99 18.26 0.70 -5.29
N PRO A 100 18.73 1.46 -4.29
CA PRO A 100 18.94 0.93 -2.94
C PRO A 100 17.64 0.35 -2.37
N THR A 101 17.73 -0.85 -1.84
CA THR A 101 16.64 -1.52 -1.13
C THR A 101 17.24 -2.36 -0.01
N PRO A 102 16.55 -2.51 1.14
CA PRO A 102 16.99 -3.45 2.17
C PRO A 102 17.18 -4.84 1.59
N GLY A 103 18.12 -5.61 2.12
CA GLY A 103 18.22 -7.03 1.83
C GLY A 103 16.92 -7.73 2.22
N PHE A 104 16.43 -8.66 1.40
CA PHE A 104 15.16 -9.34 1.65
C PHE A 104 15.15 -10.76 1.10
N VAL A 105 14.32 -11.59 1.71
CA VAL A 105 14.00 -12.95 1.24
C VAL A 105 12.53 -13.24 1.46
N LYS A 106 11.98 -14.14 0.66
CA LYS A 106 10.67 -14.75 0.93
C LYS A 106 10.88 -16.07 1.65
N VAL A 107 10.05 -16.33 2.64
CA VAL A 107 10.04 -17.61 3.36
C VAL A 107 8.64 -18.20 3.31
N PRO A 108 8.51 -19.54 3.25
CA PRO A 108 7.20 -20.17 3.36
C PRO A 108 6.53 -19.82 4.69
N ALA A 109 5.26 -19.39 4.65
CA ALA A 109 4.51 -19.02 5.85
C ALA A 109 4.38 -20.18 6.86
N ALA A 110 4.35 -21.41 6.36
CA ALA A 110 4.28 -22.62 7.17
C ALA A 110 5.65 -23.12 7.72
N GLU A 111 6.77 -22.47 7.33
CA GLU A 111 8.10 -22.91 7.76
C GLU A 111 8.35 -22.59 9.24
N GLN A 112 8.62 -23.63 10.02
CA GLN A 112 8.87 -23.52 11.46
C GLN A 112 10.24 -24.12 11.86
N ASN A 113 10.97 -24.66 10.91
CA ASN A 113 12.29 -25.24 11.19
C ASN A 113 13.32 -24.10 11.32
N GLU A 114 13.82 -23.91 12.52
CA GLU A 114 14.76 -22.82 12.87
C GLU A 114 16.05 -22.89 12.04
N TYR A 115 16.59 -24.07 11.78
CA TYR A 115 17.81 -24.23 10.98
C TYR A 115 17.56 -23.81 9.52
N LYS A 116 16.44 -24.21 8.96
CA LYS A 116 16.09 -23.85 7.59
C LYS A 116 15.79 -22.36 7.43
N LEU A 117 15.09 -21.77 8.39
CA LEU A 117 14.87 -20.33 8.43
C LEU A 117 16.19 -19.56 8.55
N ALA A 118 17.11 -20.01 9.42
CA ALA A 118 18.43 -19.44 9.56
C ALA A 118 19.24 -19.54 8.26
N GLU A 119 19.18 -20.67 7.55
CA GLU A 119 19.82 -20.85 6.24
C GLU A 119 19.28 -19.87 5.20
N ILE A 120 17.93 -19.76 5.07
CA ILE A 120 17.29 -18.85 4.11
C ILE A 120 17.66 -17.38 4.40
N THR A 121 17.76 -17.00 5.66
CA THR A 121 18.05 -15.61 6.08
C THR A 121 19.54 -15.30 6.31
N ALA A 122 20.45 -16.26 6.09
CA ALA A 122 21.88 -16.14 6.40
C ALA A 122 22.59 -14.95 5.73
N GLY A 123 22.04 -14.45 4.60
CA GLY A 123 22.58 -13.28 3.89
C GLY A 123 22.11 -11.93 4.42
N LEU A 124 21.18 -11.91 5.39
CA LEU A 124 20.58 -10.68 5.94
C LEU A 124 21.23 -10.29 7.26
N LYS A 125 21.21 -9.00 7.55
CA LYS A 125 21.74 -8.43 8.79
C LYS A 125 20.64 -8.08 9.77
N TYR A 126 20.74 -8.57 10.99
CA TYR A 126 19.82 -8.19 12.08
C TYR A 126 20.01 -6.71 12.48
N PRO A 127 18.94 -6.04 12.97
CA PRO A 127 17.60 -6.57 13.14
C PRO A 127 16.89 -6.78 11.79
N LEU A 128 16.00 -7.78 11.75
CA LEU A 128 15.14 -8.06 10.61
C LEU A 128 13.70 -7.66 10.92
N ILE A 129 12.86 -7.71 9.91
CA ILE A 129 11.41 -7.48 10.05
C ILE A 129 10.66 -8.48 9.20
N SER A 130 9.67 -9.16 9.78
CA SER A 130 8.75 -10.05 9.04
C SER A 130 7.46 -9.32 8.71
N LYS A 131 6.93 -9.55 7.50
CA LYS A 131 5.73 -8.85 6.97
C LYS A 131 4.89 -9.78 6.12
N PRO A 132 3.54 -9.74 6.23
CA PRO A 132 2.68 -10.32 5.20
C PRO A 132 2.88 -9.57 3.87
N LEU A 133 2.82 -10.29 2.76
CA LEU A 133 2.97 -9.69 1.43
C LEU A 133 1.77 -8.81 1.06
N ASP A 134 0.57 -9.19 1.50
CA ASP A 134 -0.73 -8.68 1.06
C ASP A 134 -1.45 -7.74 2.05
N LYS A 135 -0.91 -7.50 3.25
CA LYS A 135 -1.59 -6.67 4.25
C LYS A 135 -1.08 -5.22 4.28
N TYR A 136 -1.97 -4.32 4.67
CA TYR A 136 -1.75 -2.89 4.82
C TYR A 136 -1.83 -2.45 6.28
N GLY A 137 -1.36 -1.22 6.58
CA GLY A 137 -1.51 -0.62 7.89
C GLY A 137 -0.72 -1.32 8.99
N SER A 138 0.48 -1.76 8.69
CA SER A 138 1.42 -2.40 9.63
C SER A 138 0.90 -3.67 10.32
N ARG A 139 -0.15 -4.29 9.80
CA ARG A 139 -0.72 -5.53 10.37
C ARG A 139 0.19 -6.71 10.11
N GLY A 140 0.45 -7.50 11.16
CA GLY A 140 1.26 -8.71 11.07
C GLY A 140 2.74 -8.46 10.83
N ILE A 141 3.23 -7.28 11.20
CA ILE A 141 4.64 -6.91 11.07
C ILE A 141 5.32 -7.07 12.43
N PHE A 142 6.46 -7.77 12.46
CA PHE A 142 7.22 -7.98 13.70
C PHE A 142 8.71 -7.74 13.49
N ILE A 143 9.34 -7.04 14.42
CA ILE A 143 10.80 -6.83 14.45
C ILE A 143 11.46 -8.08 15.05
N ILE A 144 12.55 -8.52 14.44
CA ILE A 144 13.32 -9.71 14.78
C ILE A 144 14.75 -9.24 15.13
N LYS A 145 15.10 -9.24 16.40
CA LYS A 145 16.40 -8.74 16.87
C LYS A 145 17.53 -9.71 16.65
N ASP A 146 17.24 -10.99 16.72
CA ASP A 146 18.20 -12.09 16.67
C ASP A 146 17.57 -13.35 16.08
N GLN A 147 18.39 -14.38 15.89
CA GLN A 147 17.99 -15.65 15.32
C GLN A 147 16.98 -16.41 16.19
N GLU A 148 17.02 -16.25 17.52
CA GLU A 148 16.12 -16.97 18.44
C GLU A 148 14.65 -16.52 18.25
N GLN A 149 14.44 -15.26 17.86
CA GLN A 149 13.13 -14.69 17.63
C GLN A 149 12.55 -15.01 16.23
N LEU A 150 13.40 -15.50 15.31
CA LEU A 150 13.04 -15.63 13.88
C LEU A 150 11.82 -16.55 13.67
N ALA A 151 11.86 -17.79 14.14
CA ALA A 151 10.78 -18.76 13.93
C ALA A 151 9.46 -18.30 14.61
N GLY A 152 9.56 -17.71 15.79
CA GLY A 152 8.40 -17.16 16.50
C GLY A 152 7.75 -15.99 15.73
N SER A 153 8.55 -15.13 15.12
CA SER A 153 8.05 -14.00 14.33
C SER A 153 7.45 -14.44 13.00
N VAL A 154 8.06 -15.41 12.31
CA VAL A 154 7.50 -16.02 11.09
C VAL A 154 6.11 -16.57 11.36
N ARG A 155 5.95 -17.37 12.43
CA ARG A 155 4.65 -17.94 12.83
C ARG A 155 3.61 -16.85 13.10
N LYS A 156 3.96 -15.82 13.88
CA LYS A 156 3.05 -14.72 14.17
C LYS A 156 2.64 -13.96 12.90
N THR A 157 3.58 -13.70 12.00
CA THR A 157 3.28 -13.03 10.72
C THR A 157 2.34 -13.87 9.85
N ALA A 158 2.54 -15.20 9.82
CA ALA A 158 1.70 -16.11 9.05
C ALA A 158 0.22 -16.11 9.48
N GLU A 159 -0.08 -15.80 10.74
CA GLU A 159 -1.47 -15.69 11.23
C GLU A 159 -2.25 -14.54 10.57
N PHE A 160 -1.55 -13.60 9.93
CA PHE A 160 -2.16 -12.42 9.30
C PHE A 160 -2.35 -12.56 7.79
N THR A 161 -1.95 -13.65 7.18
CA THR A 161 -2.05 -13.83 5.72
C THR A 161 -2.52 -15.23 5.35
N ASP A 162 -3.23 -15.33 4.24
CA ASP A 162 -3.62 -16.61 3.63
C ASP A 162 -2.65 -16.99 2.49
N LEU A 163 -1.60 -16.21 2.27
CA LEU A 163 -0.59 -16.51 1.26
C LEU A 163 0.42 -17.53 1.78
N ASP A 164 0.97 -18.31 0.86
CA ASP A 164 1.95 -19.36 1.16
C ASP A 164 3.33 -18.82 1.56
N GLU A 165 3.57 -17.54 1.34
CA GLU A 165 4.86 -16.88 1.59
C GLU A 165 4.69 -15.58 2.37
N ILE A 166 5.70 -15.25 3.17
CA ILE A 166 5.88 -13.96 3.85
C ILE A 166 7.23 -13.35 3.48
N LEU A 167 7.36 -12.04 3.68
CA LEU A 167 8.60 -11.30 3.46
C LEU A 167 9.39 -11.17 4.76
N ILE A 168 10.68 -11.46 4.70
CA ILE A 168 11.66 -11.06 5.73
C ILE A 168 12.64 -10.10 5.08
N GLU A 169 12.87 -8.95 5.69
CA GLU A 169 13.83 -7.95 5.21
C GLU A 169 14.64 -7.33 6.34
N GLU A 170 15.79 -6.76 6.00
CA GLU A 170 16.59 -5.97 6.95
C GLU A 170 15.75 -4.78 7.43
N TYR A 171 15.74 -4.56 8.75
CA TYR A 171 15.02 -3.43 9.34
C TYR A 171 15.84 -2.15 9.17
N ASN A 172 15.23 -1.17 8.53
CA ASN A 172 15.82 0.15 8.37
C ASN A 172 15.27 1.08 9.47
N ASP A 173 16.14 1.46 10.40
CA ASP A 173 15.85 2.39 11.50
C ASP A 173 16.22 3.85 11.18
N GLY A 174 16.52 4.13 9.92
CA GLY A 174 16.90 5.45 9.45
C GLY A 174 15.78 6.49 9.51
N PHE A 175 16.13 7.68 9.08
CA PHE A 175 15.19 8.81 8.98
C PHE A 175 14.05 8.48 8.03
N GLU A 176 12.83 8.78 8.43
CA GLU A 176 11.64 8.57 7.62
C GLU A 176 11.02 9.91 7.21
N PHE A 177 10.75 10.05 5.93
CA PHE A 177 10.10 11.22 5.39
C PHE A 177 9.03 10.84 4.37
N ASN A 178 8.06 11.73 4.17
CA ASN A 178 7.07 11.64 3.12
C ASN A 178 7.42 12.59 1.99
N MET A 179 7.56 12.05 0.78
CA MET A 179 7.73 12.85 -0.43
C MET A 179 6.44 12.78 -1.26
N MET A 180 5.79 13.91 -1.44
CA MET A 180 4.64 14.02 -2.33
C MET A 180 5.13 14.43 -3.72
N THR A 181 4.80 13.61 -4.70
CA THR A 181 5.21 13.82 -6.08
C THR A 181 4.02 13.81 -7.03
N TRP A 182 4.17 14.50 -8.15
CA TRP A 182 3.29 14.40 -9.30
C TRP A 182 4.06 13.87 -10.49
N VAL A 183 3.55 12.81 -11.11
CA VAL A 183 4.15 12.20 -12.31
C VAL A 183 3.23 12.46 -13.50
N SER A 184 3.75 13.10 -14.54
CA SER A 184 3.04 13.36 -15.79
C SER A 184 4.02 13.33 -16.94
N ASP A 185 3.65 12.64 -18.02
CA ASP A 185 4.44 12.57 -19.27
C ASP A 185 5.90 12.10 -19.03
N GLY A 186 6.09 11.15 -18.12
CA GLY A 186 7.41 10.64 -17.75
C GLY A 186 8.24 11.57 -16.86
N ALA A 187 7.75 12.76 -16.53
CA ALA A 187 8.43 13.71 -15.65
C ALA A 187 7.90 13.62 -14.22
N VAL A 188 8.83 13.57 -13.26
CA VAL A 188 8.52 13.59 -11.82
C VAL A 188 8.70 15.01 -11.29
N ARG A 189 7.68 15.55 -10.64
CA ARG A 189 7.73 16.83 -9.93
C ARG A 189 7.52 16.60 -8.45
N VAL A 190 8.47 16.99 -7.63
CA VAL A 190 8.34 16.98 -6.17
C VAL A 190 7.48 18.18 -5.76
N ILE A 191 6.37 17.92 -5.08
CA ILE A 191 5.44 18.95 -4.57
C ILE A 191 5.85 19.36 -3.18
N SER A 192 6.16 18.40 -2.32
CA SER A 192 6.58 18.67 -0.94
C SER A 192 7.34 17.48 -0.36
N ILE A 193 8.17 17.77 0.63
CA ILE A 193 8.83 16.76 1.49
C ILE A 193 8.51 17.14 2.92
N ALA A 194 8.25 16.15 3.75
CA ALA A 194 7.97 16.33 5.18
C ALA A 194 8.70 15.28 5.99
N ASP A 195 9.22 15.67 7.14
CA ASP A 195 9.71 14.74 8.14
C ASP A 195 8.52 13.99 8.74
N ARG A 196 8.67 12.67 8.85
CA ARG A 196 7.66 11.82 9.44
C ARG A 196 8.03 11.52 10.89
N GLU A 197 7.40 12.25 11.81
CA GLU A 197 7.59 12.01 13.23
C GLU A 197 6.84 10.75 13.68
N LYS A 198 7.47 10.00 14.56
CA LYS A 198 6.97 8.73 15.08
C LYS A 198 6.77 8.82 16.59
N THR A 199 5.85 8.00 17.12
CA THR A 199 5.72 7.80 18.56
C THR A 199 6.98 7.16 19.13
N GLN A 200 7.25 7.42 20.42
CA GLN A 200 8.04 6.50 21.20
C GLN A 200 7.24 5.21 21.38
N PHE A 201 7.86 4.09 21.16
CA PHE A 201 7.24 2.76 21.18
C PHE A 201 7.94 1.87 22.21
N ALA A 202 7.17 0.94 22.77
CA ALA A 202 7.70 -0.05 23.67
C ALA A 202 8.57 -1.06 22.90
N GLU A 203 9.42 -1.76 23.62
CA GLU A 203 10.31 -2.75 23.01
C GLU A 203 9.51 -3.83 22.28
N GLY A 204 9.77 -4.00 20.98
CA GLY A 204 9.09 -4.97 20.11
C GLY A 204 7.84 -4.44 19.40
N GLU A 205 7.42 -3.21 19.67
CA GLU A 205 6.35 -2.55 18.94
C GLU A 205 6.90 -1.78 17.74
N LEU A 206 6.07 -1.56 16.74
CA LEU A 206 6.40 -0.71 15.60
C LEU A 206 6.08 0.75 15.93
N PRO A 207 6.98 1.69 15.57
CA PRO A 207 6.67 3.11 15.72
C PRO A 207 5.52 3.51 14.83
N GLU A 208 4.54 4.20 15.38
CA GLU A 208 3.43 4.79 14.64
C GLU A 208 3.75 6.22 14.24
N SER A 209 3.35 6.61 13.02
CA SER A 209 3.48 8.00 12.57
C SER A 209 2.47 8.89 13.27
N THR A 210 2.94 9.94 13.93
CA THR A 210 2.09 10.91 14.63
C THR A 210 1.75 12.11 13.77
N ARG A 211 2.73 12.64 13.03
CA ARG A 211 2.53 13.79 12.17
C ARG A 211 3.60 13.90 11.08
N ASN A 212 3.27 14.70 10.07
CA ASN A 212 4.22 15.15 9.06
C ASN A 212 4.56 16.63 9.32
N VAL A 213 5.84 16.93 9.39
CA VAL A 213 6.34 18.30 9.59
C VAL A 213 6.88 18.83 8.27
N TYR A 214 6.35 19.95 7.81
CA TYR A 214 6.72 20.63 6.56
C TYR A 214 7.39 21.97 6.82
N PRO A 215 8.42 22.33 6.03
CA PRO A 215 9.20 21.49 5.11
C PRO A 215 10.15 20.58 5.87
N SER A 216 10.63 19.54 5.20
CA SER A 216 11.74 18.73 5.69
C SER A 216 13.07 19.45 5.48
#